data_5a6a2a3873cc4e73cab9d0c5de4769f0
#
_entry.id   5a6a2a3873cc4e73cab9d0c5de4769f0
#
_cell.length_a   1.000
_cell.length_b   1.000
_cell.length_c   1.000
_cell.angle_alpha   90.00
_cell.angle_beta   90.00
_cell.angle_gamma   90.00
#
_symmetry.space_group_name_H-M   'P 1'
#
loop_
_entity.id
_entity.type
_entity.pdbx_description
1 polymer ?
#
loop_
_entity_poly.entity_id
_entity_poly.type
_entity_poly.pdbx_seq_one_letter_code
_entity_poly.pdbx_strand_id
1 'polypeptide(L)'
;PLIKDITLTKDYPGYLTTEQTVNLVARVNGTLQSTSFTPGSRVKKGQLLFVIEPTIYKDNVTKAEAALKTAQAQLTYARNNYTRMREALKSDAVSRIQVLQAESDVAETTAAVSNAEAALNTARTNLGYCYIHAPFDGTISRNTMDIGSYISGAAQPVTLATLYKDNRMYTYFNVADNQWLSMLMSSSPQN
;
A
#
# COMPACT_ATOMS: atom_id res chain seq x y z
N PRO A 1 68.92 10.39 16.95
CA PRO A 1 67.47 10.41 17.15
C PRO A 1 66.87 9.45 16.16
N LEU A 2 66.07 8.46 16.68
CA LEU A 2 65.26 7.56 15.88
C LEU A 2 63.99 8.32 15.55
N ILE A 3 63.78 8.65 14.28
CA ILE A 3 62.51 9.16 13.78
C ILE A 3 61.66 7.93 13.47
N LYS A 4 60.56 7.74 14.20
CA LYS A 4 59.60 6.66 13.99
C LYS A 4 58.22 7.30 13.76
N ASP A 5 57.63 6.94 12.62
CA ASP A 5 56.25 7.36 12.35
C ASP A 5 55.31 6.69 13.33
N ILE A 6 54.56 7.49 14.07
CA ILE A 6 53.54 7.04 15.04
C ILE A 6 52.17 7.35 14.44
N THR A 7 51.39 6.34 14.19
CA THR A 7 49.97 6.50 13.82
C THR A 7 49.14 6.68 15.09
N LEU A 8 48.59 7.87 15.28
CA LEU A 8 47.65 8.16 16.36
C LEU A 8 46.22 7.76 15.92
N THR A 9 45.67 6.76 16.54
CA THR A 9 44.28 6.35 16.32
C THR A 9 43.38 6.97 17.38
N LYS A 10 42.25 7.52 16.97
CA LYS A 10 41.26 8.14 17.86
C LYS A 10 39.90 7.56 17.59
N ASP A 11 39.24 7.04 18.61
CA ASP A 11 37.93 6.42 18.51
C ASP A 11 36.84 7.44 18.81
N TYR A 12 35.80 7.47 17.97
CA TYR A 12 34.61 8.30 18.15
C TYR A 12 33.40 7.42 18.28
N PRO A 13 32.61 7.56 19.35
CA PRO A 13 31.35 6.85 19.46
C PRO A 13 30.37 7.38 18.42
N GLY A 14 29.75 6.47 17.68
CA GLY A 14 28.79 6.79 16.63
C GLY A 14 27.72 5.73 16.51
N TYR A 15 26.69 6.02 15.73
CA TYR A 15 25.64 5.06 15.39
C TYR A 15 25.41 5.02 13.88
N LEU A 16 25.01 3.84 13.41
CA LEU A 16 24.64 3.59 12.03
C LEU A 16 23.14 3.73 11.88
N THR A 17 22.70 4.38 10.79
CA THR A 17 21.31 4.43 10.39
C THR A 17 21.17 4.06 8.92
N THR A 18 20.06 3.46 8.56
CA THR A 18 19.77 3.08 7.19
C THR A 18 19.21 4.25 6.40
N GLU A 19 19.32 4.22 5.07
CA GLU A 19 18.81 5.25 4.17
C GLU A 19 17.28 5.46 4.34
N GLN A 20 16.56 4.38 4.53
CA GLN A 20 15.09 4.39 4.68
C GLN A 20 14.64 3.26 5.59
N THR A 21 13.69 3.56 6.46
CA THR A 21 13.05 2.59 7.34
C THR A 21 11.54 2.71 7.19
N VAL A 22 10.84 1.58 7.00
CA VAL A 22 9.38 1.55 6.88
C VAL A 22 8.81 0.48 7.80
N ASN A 23 7.83 0.87 8.59
CA ASN A 23 7.03 -0.07 9.37
C ASN A 23 5.95 -0.68 8.47
N LEU A 24 5.98 -1.98 8.32
CA LEU A 24 4.96 -2.76 7.63
C LEU A 24 3.76 -2.89 8.56
N VAL A 25 2.67 -2.23 8.22
CA VAL A 25 1.47 -2.19 9.05
C VAL A 25 0.32 -2.93 8.38
N ALA A 26 -0.47 -3.63 9.19
CA ALA A 26 -1.75 -4.17 8.74
C ALA A 26 -2.78 -3.04 8.60
N ARG A 27 -3.59 -3.10 7.54
CA ARG A 27 -4.67 -2.14 7.24
C ARG A 27 -6.06 -2.76 7.31
N VAL A 28 -6.12 -4.07 7.52
CA VAL A 28 -7.36 -4.85 7.59
C VAL A 28 -7.36 -5.70 8.84
N ASN A 29 -8.54 -6.12 9.25
CA ASN A 29 -8.71 -7.01 10.40
C ASN A 29 -8.70 -8.47 9.94
N GLY A 30 -8.16 -9.35 10.74
CA GLY A 30 -8.16 -10.78 10.46
C GLY A 30 -7.07 -11.54 11.18
N THR A 31 -7.04 -12.84 11.02
CA THR A 31 -6.00 -13.69 11.60
C THR A 31 -4.78 -13.72 10.70
N LEU A 32 -3.57 -13.61 11.26
CA LEU A 32 -2.33 -13.78 10.51
C LEU A 32 -2.20 -15.24 10.07
N GLN A 33 -2.33 -15.49 8.77
CA GLN A 33 -2.37 -16.84 8.22
C GLN A 33 -0.95 -17.39 7.94
N SER A 34 -0.07 -16.55 7.41
CA SER A 34 1.29 -16.97 7.08
C SER A 34 2.28 -15.81 7.06
N THR A 35 3.55 -16.18 7.29
CA THR A 35 4.73 -15.31 7.17
C THR A 35 5.70 -15.98 6.20
N SER A 36 6.11 -15.28 5.14
CA SER A 36 6.89 -15.84 4.02
C SER A 36 8.33 -15.31 3.99
N PHE A 37 8.94 -15.09 5.14
CA PHE A 37 10.33 -14.65 5.26
C PHE A 37 10.96 -15.21 6.54
N THR A 38 12.28 -15.16 6.61
CA THR A 38 13.05 -15.46 7.84
C THR A 38 13.43 -14.13 8.50
N PRO A 39 13.24 -13.96 9.82
CA PRO A 39 13.67 -12.77 10.54
C PRO A 39 15.16 -12.44 10.28
N GLY A 40 15.46 -11.18 9.98
CA GLY A 40 16.80 -10.73 9.64
C GLY A 40 17.24 -11.06 8.20
N SER A 41 16.42 -11.70 7.39
CA SER A 41 16.76 -12.00 5.99
C SER A 41 16.56 -10.81 5.07
N ARG A 42 17.23 -10.86 3.92
CA ARG A 42 17.07 -9.91 2.83
C ARG A 42 15.84 -10.25 1.99
N VAL A 43 15.01 -9.26 1.72
CA VAL A 43 13.78 -9.39 0.92
C VAL A 43 13.85 -8.48 -0.30
N LYS A 44 13.15 -8.86 -1.39
CA LYS A 44 13.07 -8.09 -2.63
C LYS A 44 11.79 -7.28 -2.67
N LYS A 45 11.83 -6.14 -3.34
CA LYS A 45 10.63 -5.35 -3.67
C LYS A 45 9.55 -6.23 -4.32
N GLY A 46 8.32 -6.12 -3.82
CA GLY A 46 7.19 -6.92 -4.29
C GLY A 46 7.13 -8.34 -3.73
N GLN A 47 8.10 -8.79 -2.94
CA GLN A 47 8.04 -10.09 -2.27
C GLN A 47 6.90 -10.11 -1.26
N LEU A 48 6.08 -11.16 -1.29
CA LEU A 48 5.02 -11.38 -0.32
C LEU A 48 5.64 -11.69 1.05
N LEU A 49 5.23 -10.98 2.08
CA LEU A 49 5.78 -11.10 3.43
C LEU A 49 4.77 -11.68 4.41
N PHE A 50 3.55 -11.16 4.40
CA PHE A 50 2.50 -11.60 5.30
C PHE A 50 1.20 -11.82 4.53
N VAL A 51 0.42 -12.79 4.99
CA VAL A 51 -0.96 -13.02 4.52
C VAL A 51 -1.88 -12.98 5.73
N ILE A 52 -2.81 -12.04 5.71
CA ILE A 52 -3.95 -11.98 6.64
C ILE A 52 -5.09 -12.75 5.98
N GLU A 53 -5.85 -13.49 6.75
CA GLU A 53 -6.94 -14.34 6.26
C GLU A 53 -7.85 -13.62 5.25
N PRO A 54 -7.83 -14.03 3.95
CA PRO A 54 -8.49 -13.27 2.89
C PRO A 54 -9.94 -13.73 2.61
N THR A 55 -10.45 -14.75 3.32
CA THR A 55 -11.72 -15.43 3.00
C THR A 55 -12.89 -14.45 2.93
N ILE A 56 -13.12 -13.69 3.99
CA ILE A 56 -14.22 -12.70 4.06
C ILE A 56 -14.06 -11.61 2.98
N TYR A 57 -12.82 -11.22 2.69
CA TYR A 57 -12.54 -10.18 1.67
C TYR A 57 -12.78 -10.70 0.25
N LYS A 58 -12.49 -11.97 -0.04
CA LYS A 58 -12.84 -12.64 -1.31
C LYS A 58 -14.36 -12.72 -1.49
N ASP A 59 -15.08 -13.09 -0.43
CA ASP A 59 -16.54 -13.15 -0.47
C ASP A 59 -17.15 -11.76 -0.73
N ASN A 60 -16.60 -10.71 -0.12
CA ASN A 60 -17.01 -9.33 -0.37
C ASN A 60 -16.75 -8.89 -1.83
N VAL A 61 -15.64 -9.31 -2.43
CA VAL A 61 -15.38 -9.06 -3.86
C VAL A 61 -16.41 -9.77 -4.72
N THR A 62 -16.68 -11.05 -4.47
CA THR A 62 -17.70 -11.84 -5.21
C THR A 62 -19.09 -11.21 -5.08
N LYS A 63 -19.47 -10.75 -3.88
CA LYS A 63 -20.74 -10.04 -3.64
C LYS A 63 -20.80 -8.73 -4.44
N ALA A 64 -19.74 -7.95 -4.44
CA ALA A 64 -19.70 -6.69 -5.19
C ALA A 64 -19.70 -6.91 -6.71
N GLU A 65 -19.05 -7.97 -7.21
CA GLU A 65 -19.11 -8.37 -8.63
C GLU A 65 -20.53 -8.77 -9.06
N ALA A 66 -21.25 -9.49 -8.21
CA ALA A 66 -22.64 -9.84 -8.48
C ALA A 66 -23.55 -8.59 -8.50
N ALA A 67 -23.34 -7.65 -7.58
CA ALA A 67 -24.08 -6.38 -7.54
C ALA A 67 -23.81 -5.53 -8.81
N LEU A 68 -22.57 -5.45 -9.26
CA LEU A 68 -22.21 -4.77 -10.50
C LEU A 68 -22.91 -5.41 -11.72
N LYS A 69 -22.93 -6.74 -11.79
CA LYS A 69 -23.59 -7.47 -12.86
C LYS A 69 -25.10 -7.21 -12.90
N THR A 70 -25.74 -7.10 -11.73
CA THR A 70 -27.13 -6.73 -11.62
C THR A 70 -27.38 -5.30 -12.12
N ALA A 71 -26.58 -4.33 -11.68
CA ALA A 71 -26.70 -2.94 -12.13
C ALA A 71 -26.49 -2.80 -13.64
N GLN A 72 -25.53 -3.52 -14.23
CA GLN A 72 -25.29 -3.56 -15.67
C GLN A 72 -26.49 -4.13 -16.46
N ALA A 73 -27.13 -5.18 -15.93
CA ALA A 73 -28.34 -5.73 -16.53
C ALA A 73 -29.51 -4.73 -16.52
N GLN A 74 -29.68 -4.01 -15.41
CA GLN A 74 -30.68 -2.95 -15.28
C GLN A 74 -30.45 -1.80 -16.26
N LEU A 75 -29.20 -1.36 -16.39
CA LEU A 75 -28.81 -0.34 -17.38
C LEU A 75 -29.08 -0.80 -18.81
N THR A 76 -28.79 -2.04 -19.12
CA THR A 76 -29.08 -2.63 -20.42
C THR A 76 -30.58 -2.61 -20.71
N TYR A 77 -31.39 -2.99 -19.74
CA TYR A 77 -32.85 -2.92 -19.86
C TYR A 77 -33.34 -1.47 -20.09
N ALA A 78 -32.87 -0.53 -19.27
CA ALA A 78 -33.24 0.89 -19.38
C ALA A 78 -32.88 1.46 -20.75
N ARG A 79 -31.68 1.19 -21.26
CA ARG A 79 -31.23 1.63 -22.59
C ARG A 79 -32.10 1.04 -23.71
N ASN A 80 -32.41 -0.24 -23.63
CA ASN A 80 -33.28 -0.89 -24.61
C ASN A 80 -34.71 -0.31 -24.57
N ASN A 81 -35.22 0.00 -23.37
CA ASN A 81 -36.53 0.64 -23.20
C ASN A 81 -36.52 2.04 -23.79
N TYR A 82 -35.53 2.87 -23.45
CA TYR A 82 -35.36 4.22 -23.99
C TYR A 82 -35.32 4.20 -25.52
N THR A 83 -34.54 3.28 -26.12
CA THR A 83 -34.44 3.15 -27.57
C THR A 83 -35.80 2.84 -28.20
N ARG A 84 -36.57 1.92 -27.62
CA ARG A 84 -37.95 1.57 -28.08
C ARG A 84 -38.93 2.76 -27.96
N MET A 85 -38.87 3.47 -26.81
CA MET A 85 -39.73 4.65 -26.61
C MET A 85 -39.40 5.77 -27.59
N ARG A 86 -38.13 5.98 -27.86
CA ARG A 86 -37.65 6.96 -28.85
C ARG A 86 -38.11 6.62 -30.28
N GLU A 87 -38.07 5.36 -30.67
CA GLU A 87 -38.61 4.91 -31.97
C GLU A 87 -40.14 5.07 -32.02
N ALA A 88 -40.88 4.68 -30.99
CA ALA A 88 -42.32 4.82 -30.91
C ALA A 88 -42.76 6.30 -30.97
N LEU A 89 -41.97 7.24 -30.47
CA LEU A 89 -42.28 8.66 -30.58
C LEU A 89 -42.28 9.16 -32.03
N LYS A 90 -41.50 8.56 -32.95
CA LYS A 90 -41.47 8.94 -34.37
C LYS A 90 -42.82 8.66 -35.06
N SER A 91 -43.59 7.70 -34.57
CA SER A 91 -44.90 7.33 -35.04
C SER A 91 -46.05 7.87 -34.19
N ASP A 92 -45.76 8.85 -33.30
CA ASP A 92 -46.73 9.43 -32.33
C ASP A 92 -47.44 8.39 -31.43
N ALA A 93 -46.84 7.21 -31.26
CA ALA A 93 -47.40 6.14 -30.45
C ALA A 93 -47.18 6.31 -28.95
N VAL A 94 -46.28 7.21 -28.54
CA VAL A 94 -45.98 7.52 -27.14
C VAL A 94 -45.79 9.05 -26.95
N SER A 95 -45.97 9.52 -25.72
CA SER A 95 -45.78 10.94 -25.40
C SER A 95 -44.28 11.27 -25.19
N ARG A 96 -43.90 12.55 -25.41
CA ARG A 96 -42.58 13.06 -25.09
C ARG A 96 -42.21 12.87 -23.62
N ILE A 97 -43.20 12.94 -22.71
CA ILE A 97 -42.99 12.73 -21.27
C ILE A 97 -42.50 11.31 -21.00
N GLN A 98 -43.06 10.30 -21.68
CA GLN A 98 -42.62 8.92 -21.52
C GLN A 98 -41.18 8.67 -22.03
N VAL A 99 -40.75 9.37 -23.08
CA VAL A 99 -39.36 9.31 -23.55
C VAL A 99 -38.42 9.97 -22.54
N LEU A 100 -38.80 11.14 -22.00
CA LEU A 100 -37.99 11.83 -20.96
C LEU A 100 -37.85 10.99 -19.68
N GLN A 101 -38.93 10.27 -19.29
CA GLN A 101 -38.87 9.35 -18.17
C GLN A 101 -37.89 8.19 -18.44
N ALA A 102 -37.96 7.58 -19.62
CA ALA A 102 -37.04 6.50 -19.99
C ALA A 102 -35.57 6.99 -20.09
N GLU A 103 -35.34 8.25 -20.49
CA GLU A 103 -34.02 8.88 -20.47
C GLU A 103 -33.49 9.07 -19.04
N SER A 104 -34.35 9.51 -18.14
CA SER A 104 -34.02 9.65 -16.71
C SER A 104 -33.69 8.30 -16.08
N ASP A 105 -34.43 7.23 -16.44
CA ASP A 105 -34.17 5.87 -16.00
C ASP A 105 -32.77 5.37 -16.46
N VAL A 106 -32.36 5.75 -17.67
CA VAL A 106 -30.98 5.44 -18.18
C VAL A 106 -29.94 6.21 -17.35
N ALA A 107 -30.18 7.47 -17.01
CA ALA A 107 -29.25 8.26 -16.19
C ALA A 107 -29.14 7.66 -14.77
N GLU A 108 -30.26 7.31 -14.15
CA GLU A 108 -30.30 6.68 -12.83
C GLU A 108 -29.55 5.33 -12.81
N THR A 109 -29.86 4.45 -13.76
CA THR A 109 -29.19 3.13 -13.85
C THR A 109 -27.70 3.25 -14.21
N THR A 110 -27.31 4.28 -14.97
CA THR A 110 -25.89 4.56 -15.22
C THR A 110 -25.16 4.95 -13.93
N ALA A 111 -25.78 5.80 -13.10
CA ALA A 111 -25.24 6.13 -11.79
C ALA A 111 -25.16 4.91 -10.84
N ALA A 112 -26.13 4.02 -10.91
CA ALA A 112 -26.13 2.77 -10.14
C ALA A 112 -24.96 1.85 -10.54
N VAL A 113 -24.62 1.76 -11.84
CA VAL A 113 -23.43 1.03 -12.31
C VAL A 113 -22.17 1.65 -11.74
N SER A 114 -22.01 2.97 -11.81
CA SER A 114 -20.81 3.67 -11.27
C SER A 114 -20.66 3.44 -9.76
N ASN A 115 -21.77 3.43 -9.01
CA ASN A 115 -21.73 3.13 -7.58
C ASN A 115 -21.30 1.67 -7.30
N ALA A 116 -21.81 0.71 -8.07
CA ALA A 116 -21.43 -0.69 -7.95
C ALA A 116 -19.95 -0.93 -8.32
N GLU A 117 -19.43 -0.23 -9.35
CA GLU A 117 -18.01 -0.25 -9.71
C GLU A 117 -17.12 0.30 -8.58
N ALA A 118 -17.49 1.41 -7.95
CA ALA A 118 -16.78 1.97 -6.82
C ALA A 118 -16.77 1.00 -5.62
N ALA A 119 -17.90 0.34 -5.33
CA ALA A 119 -17.99 -0.67 -4.29
C ALA A 119 -17.09 -1.88 -4.58
N LEU A 120 -17.04 -2.35 -5.84
CA LEU A 120 -16.15 -3.43 -6.26
C LEU A 120 -14.68 -3.04 -6.10
N ASN A 121 -14.30 -1.84 -6.50
CA ASN A 121 -12.92 -1.34 -6.35
C ASN A 121 -12.52 -1.27 -4.88
N THR A 122 -13.41 -0.84 -3.99
CA THR A 122 -13.18 -0.83 -2.54
C THR A 122 -12.97 -2.25 -2.01
N ALA A 123 -13.81 -3.20 -2.40
CA ALA A 123 -13.69 -4.59 -1.99
C ALA A 123 -12.35 -5.22 -2.46
N ARG A 124 -11.94 -4.95 -3.70
CA ARG A 124 -10.65 -5.41 -4.25
C ARG A 124 -9.45 -4.78 -3.54
N THR A 125 -9.53 -3.52 -3.20
CA THR A 125 -8.49 -2.82 -2.44
C THR A 125 -8.33 -3.44 -1.05
N ASN A 126 -9.42 -3.71 -0.36
CA ASN A 126 -9.39 -4.36 0.95
C ASN A 126 -8.83 -5.79 0.87
N LEU A 127 -9.18 -6.54 -0.17
CA LEU A 127 -8.57 -7.85 -0.44
C LEU A 127 -7.07 -7.72 -0.70
N GLY A 128 -6.64 -6.69 -1.43
CA GLY A 128 -5.21 -6.40 -1.65
C GLY A 128 -4.45 -6.14 -0.36
N TYR A 129 -5.07 -5.51 0.63
CA TYR A 129 -4.45 -5.26 1.93
C TYR A 129 -4.27 -6.53 2.78
N CYS A 130 -4.90 -7.66 2.43
CA CYS A 130 -4.63 -8.95 3.07
C CYS A 130 -3.25 -9.49 2.72
N TYR A 131 -2.65 -9.05 1.61
CA TYR A 131 -1.35 -9.49 1.11
C TYR A 131 -0.33 -8.36 1.26
N ILE A 132 0.55 -8.48 2.24
CA ILE A 132 1.53 -7.44 2.54
C ILE A 132 2.84 -7.77 1.85
N HIS A 133 3.26 -6.87 0.95
CA HIS A 133 4.47 -7.01 0.16
C HIS A 133 5.54 -6.00 0.58
N ALA A 134 6.81 -6.33 0.31
CA ALA A 134 7.94 -5.43 0.54
C ALA A 134 7.87 -4.23 -0.43
N PRO A 135 7.90 -2.98 0.06
CA PRO A 135 7.87 -1.79 -0.79
C PRO A 135 9.19 -1.52 -1.52
N PHE A 136 10.31 -2.02 -1.01
CA PHE A 136 11.66 -1.91 -1.58
C PHE A 136 12.54 -3.09 -1.13
N ASP A 137 13.72 -3.21 -1.74
CA ASP A 137 14.72 -4.21 -1.38
C ASP A 137 15.40 -3.82 -0.06
N GLY A 138 15.54 -4.76 0.87
CA GLY A 138 16.19 -4.47 2.15
C GLY A 138 16.17 -5.65 3.11
N THR A 139 16.57 -5.39 4.35
CA THR A 139 16.56 -6.39 5.42
C THR A 139 15.33 -6.19 6.31
N ILE A 140 14.59 -7.27 6.53
CA ILE A 140 13.38 -7.26 7.37
C ILE A 140 13.72 -7.61 8.81
N SER A 141 13.10 -6.90 9.75
CA SER A 141 13.21 -7.21 11.18
C SER A 141 12.49 -8.52 11.55
N ARG A 142 12.55 -8.87 12.82
CA ARG A 142 11.67 -9.88 13.40
C ARG A 142 10.20 -9.44 13.27
N ASN A 143 9.30 -10.39 13.03
CA ASN A 143 7.85 -10.18 13.14
C ASN A 143 7.45 -9.91 14.61
N THR A 144 6.52 -8.98 14.78
CA THR A 144 5.95 -8.61 16.10
C THR A 144 4.76 -9.46 16.49
N MET A 145 4.14 -10.12 15.51
CA MET A 145 2.96 -10.95 15.71
C MET A 145 3.21 -12.35 15.16
N ASP A 146 2.77 -13.37 15.87
CA ASP A 146 2.90 -14.76 15.47
C ASP A 146 1.73 -15.22 14.60
N ILE A 147 1.95 -16.25 13.79
CA ILE A 147 0.91 -16.90 12.98
C ILE A 147 -0.22 -17.38 13.91
N GLY A 148 -1.46 -17.11 13.52
CA GLY A 148 -2.66 -17.39 14.33
C GLY A 148 -3.11 -16.21 15.20
N SER A 149 -2.29 -15.16 15.35
CA SER A 149 -2.70 -13.95 16.08
C SER A 149 -3.76 -13.17 15.31
N TYR A 150 -4.76 -12.66 16.04
CA TYR A 150 -5.75 -11.76 15.47
C TYR A 150 -5.20 -10.34 15.39
N ILE A 151 -5.33 -9.71 14.23
CA ILE A 151 -4.84 -8.37 13.90
C ILE A 151 -6.04 -7.44 13.76
N SER A 152 -6.03 -6.32 14.48
CA SER A 152 -7.05 -5.26 14.39
C SER A 152 -6.49 -4.03 13.67
N GLY A 153 -6.10 -4.21 12.40
CA GLY A 153 -5.40 -3.18 11.62
C GLY A 153 -6.28 -2.06 11.08
N ALA A 154 -7.62 -2.24 11.07
CA ALA A 154 -8.54 -1.23 10.54
C ALA A 154 -8.79 -0.06 11.53
N ALA A 155 -8.77 -0.32 12.84
CA ALA A 155 -9.02 0.69 13.87
C ALA A 155 -7.72 1.41 14.28
N GLN A 156 -6.64 0.66 14.44
CA GLN A 156 -5.30 1.19 14.74
C GLN A 156 -4.26 0.40 13.94
N PRO A 157 -3.34 1.09 13.23
CA PRO A 157 -2.31 0.40 12.49
C PRO A 157 -1.44 -0.45 13.40
N VAL A 158 -1.43 -1.76 13.18
CA VAL A 158 -0.58 -2.71 13.91
C VAL A 158 0.68 -2.95 13.08
N THR A 159 1.84 -2.64 13.66
CA THR A 159 3.13 -2.92 13.02
C THR A 159 3.41 -4.41 13.09
N LEU A 160 3.64 -5.03 11.94
CA LEU A 160 3.96 -6.46 11.81
C LEU A 160 5.46 -6.72 11.77
N ALA A 161 6.21 -5.86 11.10
CA ALA A 161 7.67 -5.88 11.02
C ALA A 161 8.18 -4.51 10.54
N THR A 162 9.48 -4.29 10.67
CA THR A 162 10.16 -3.11 10.13
C THR A 162 11.07 -3.55 9.00
N LEU A 163 11.03 -2.82 7.88
CA LEU A 163 11.91 -3.04 6.73
C LEU A 163 12.94 -1.93 6.66
N TYR A 164 14.22 -2.31 6.57
CA TYR A 164 15.37 -1.42 6.51
C TYR A 164 15.99 -1.48 5.11
N LYS A 165 16.15 -0.31 4.48
CA LYS A 165 16.87 -0.21 3.23
C LYS A 165 18.38 -0.06 3.55
N ASP A 166 19.09 -1.16 3.50
CA ASP A 166 20.47 -1.29 3.95
C ASP A 166 21.51 -1.16 2.82
N ASN A 167 21.10 -0.75 1.62
CA ASN A 167 22.01 -0.53 0.48
C ASN A 167 23.04 0.57 0.76
N ARG A 168 22.64 1.58 1.53
CA ARG A 168 23.50 2.66 2.03
C ARG A 168 23.21 2.85 3.51
N MET A 169 24.29 3.03 4.27
CA MET A 169 24.22 3.33 5.69
C MET A 169 24.90 4.67 5.94
N TYR A 170 24.29 5.47 6.79
CA TYR A 170 24.86 6.73 7.26
C TYR A 170 25.42 6.49 8.65
N THR A 171 26.66 6.93 8.85
CA THR A 171 27.32 6.92 10.16
C THR A 171 27.25 8.31 10.74
N TYR A 172 26.71 8.44 11.92
CA TYR A 172 26.69 9.69 12.68
C TYR A 172 27.61 9.54 13.88
N PHE A 173 28.52 10.47 14.06
CA PHE A 173 29.40 10.55 15.21
C PHE A 173 29.57 12.00 15.62
N ASN A 174 29.73 12.23 16.92
CA ASN A 174 29.90 13.56 17.47
C ASN A 174 31.39 13.83 17.68
N VAL A 175 31.86 14.94 17.12
CA VAL A 175 33.23 15.43 17.33
C VAL A 175 33.14 16.74 18.11
N ALA A 176 33.91 16.89 19.17
CA ALA A 176 33.98 18.15 19.90
C ALA A 176 34.59 19.27 19.05
N ASP A 177 34.08 20.49 19.14
CA ASP A 177 34.44 21.62 18.30
C ASP A 177 35.95 21.90 18.29
N ASN A 178 36.62 21.79 19.44
CA ASN A 178 38.08 21.95 19.54
C ASN A 178 38.86 20.89 18.75
N GLN A 179 38.33 19.70 18.61
CA GLN A 179 38.92 18.61 17.84
C GLN A 179 38.68 18.78 16.34
N TRP A 180 37.50 19.26 15.96
CA TRP A 180 37.18 19.59 14.57
C TRP A 180 38.12 20.67 14.02
N LEU A 181 38.33 21.74 14.77
CA LEU A 181 39.29 22.80 14.43
C LEU A 181 40.73 22.28 14.26
N SER A 182 41.20 21.40 15.14
CA SER A 182 42.53 20.80 15.03
C SER A 182 42.68 19.92 13.81
N MET A 183 41.64 19.19 13.40
CA MET A 183 41.65 18.38 12.17
C MET A 183 41.70 19.25 10.91
N LEU A 184 40.92 20.34 10.86
CA LEU A 184 40.94 21.30 9.75
C LEU A 184 42.32 21.96 9.59
N MET A 185 42.93 22.33 10.71
CA MET A 185 44.29 22.96 10.67
C MET A 185 45.39 21.99 10.27
N SER A 186 45.26 20.70 10.61
CA SER A 186 46.24 19.68 10.22
C SER A 186 46.05 19.17 8.78
N SER A 187 44.87 19.35 8.17
CA SER A 187 44.60 18.96 6.78
C SER A 187 44.88 20.05 5.75
N SER A 188 45.24 21.28 6.17
CA SER A 188 45.69 22.34 5.25
C SER A 188 47.08 21.99 4.72
N PRO A 189 47.26 21.85 3.39
CA PRO A 189 48.60 21.67 2.84
C PRO A 189 49.42 22.92 3.16
N GLN A 190 50.53 22.72 3.86
CA GLN A 190 51.51 23.78 3.99
C GLN A 190 52.09 24.06 2.59
N ASN A 191 51.81 25.25 2.05
CA ASN A 191 52.53 25.83 0.92
C ASN A 191 53.95 26.19 1.32
#